data_ed415ee4e4d44d94e340bf7b4c8bf0b3
#
_entry.id   ed415ee4e4d44d94e340bf7b4c8bf0b3
#
_cell.length_a   1.000
_cell.length_b   1.000
_cell.length_c   1.000
_cell.angle_alpha   90.00
_cell.angle_beta   90.00
_cell.angle_gamma   90.00
#
_symmetry.space_group_name_H-M   'P 1'
#
loop_
_entity.id
_entity.type
_entity.pdbx_description
1 polymer ?
#
loop_
_entity_poly.entity_id
_entity_poly.type
_entity_poly.pdbx_seq_one_letter_code
_entity_poly.pdbx_strand_id
1 'polypeptide(L)'
;MKKHAAGVLIGAALSTLSYQSYADVILHAFNWTYDDVAAKAQEIADLGYTKVLVSPAYKSTGDQWWARYQPQDYRVIDNPLGDTADFQAMVNALNAKGVETYADIVFNHMANEAWKRSDLNYPGSEVLQQYSSNQGYYNGITLFGDVSSGLFGGGDFHGTYDQGGPKCISNYSDVGDVQYNRLCGAAPDPGLPDLDPNNWVVAQQKAYLQALKDMGVTGFRVDAAKHMTNYHINAVFDSNIKNGVHVFGEIITTGGAGSSEYDNFLAPYLSATGHSAYDFPLFAQIRSAFSFGGSMNALVDPGAYGQALSGDKAITFSITHDIPLNDGFRYQLLDPTDEHLANAYVLGRDGGVPLLYSDNNESGDNRWVDLYKRDDIKGMVKFHNGVQGSGMQVVSHNDCIIFFKRDHQGVVGINKCADGQDIWVDTSTDNLWWYRNYRDTLSNDVQYITTQWHKFYVPGRSARMWLME
;
A
#
# COMPACT_ATOMS: atom_id res chain seq x y z
N MET A 1 42.28 -60.48 -1.53
CA MET A 1 40.86 -60.17 -1.49
C MET A 1 40.73 -58.71 -1.12
N LYS A 2 40.57 -57.84 -2.14
CA LYS A 2 40.36 -56.37 -1.94
C LYS A 2 38.89 -56.08 -2.11
N LYS A 3 38.23 -55.55 -1.08
CA LYS A 3 36.84 -55.09 -1.13
C LYS A 3 36.81 -53.66 -1.64
N HIS A 4 36.12 -53.43 -2.74
CA HIS A 4 35.81 -52.08 -3.24
C HIS A 4 34.53 -51.61 -2.57
N ALA A 5 34.59 -50.46 -1.85
CA ALA A 5 33.45 -49.73 -1.38
C ALA A 5 33.02 -48.73 -2.45
N ALA A 6 31.82 -48.87 -2.97
CA ALA A 6 31.21 -47.88 -3.86
C ALA A 6 30.49 -46.82 -3.01
N GLY A 7 31.00 -45.59 -3.08
CA GLY A 7 30.34 -44.45 -2.50
C GLY A 7 29.27 -43.90 -3.43
N VAL A 8 28.02 -43.86 -2.94
CA VAL A 8 26.91 -43.21 -3.62
C VAL A 8 26.93 -41.71 -3.27
N LEU A 9 27.25 -40.89 -4.24
CA LEU A 9 27.08 -39.44 -4.16
C LEU A 9 25.60 -39.11 -4.42
N ILE A 10 24.88 -38.71 -3.36
CA ILE A 10 23.54 -38.11 -3.49
C ILE A 10 23.77 -36.65 -3.80
N GLY A 11 23.62 -36.27 -5.06
CA GLY A 11 23.56 -34.88 -5.49
C GLY A 11 22.21 -34.25 -5.05
N ALA A 12 22.27 -33.38 -4.07
CA ALA A 12 21.12 -32.52 -3.75
C ALA A 12 20.95 -31.50 -4.88
N ALA A 13 19.94 -31.67 -5.72
CA ALA A 13 19.50 -30.66 -6.65
C ALA A 13 18.83 -29.54 -5.83
N LEU A 14 19.53 -28.43 -5.64
CA LEU A 14 18.93 -27.17 -5.24
C LEU A 14 18.07 -26.71 -6.41
N SER A 15 16.76 -26.95 -6.33
CA SER A 15 15.80 -26.27 -7.17
C SER A 15 15.78 -24.80 -6.74
N THR A 16 16.47 -23.94 -7.48
CA THR A 16 16.22 -22.51 -7.47
C THR A 16 14.81 -22.31 -8.01
N LEU A 17 13.86 -22.12 -7.12
CA LEU A 17 12.57 -21.54 -7.47
C LEU A 17 12.89 -20.15 -8.03
N SER A 18 12.95 -20.04 -9.36
CA SER A 18 12.84 -18.75 -10.02
C SER A 18 11.46 -18.23 -9.66
N TYR A 19 11.38 -17.28 -8.75
CA TYR A 19 10.22 -16.43 -8.63
C TYR A 19 10.07 -15.76 -10.00
N GLN A 20 9.14 -16.25 -10.79
CA GLN A 20 8.64 -15.51 -11.93
C GLN A 20 7.99 -14.27 -11.31
N SER A 21 8.61 -13.11 -11.49
CA SER A 21 8.02 -11.85 -11.08
C SER A 21 6.78 -11.62 -11.93
N TYR A 22 5.63 -12.02 -11.41
CA TYR A 22 4.36 -11.59 -11.97
C TYR A 22 4.27 -10.08 -11.76
N ALA A 23 3.66 -9.39 -12.72
CA ALA A 23 3.25 -8.02 -12.60
C ALA A 23 2.65 -7.75 -11.21
N ASP A 24 3.00 -6.62 -10.58
CA ASP A 24 2.86 -6.47 -9.14
C ASP A 24 2.14 -5.17 -8.77
N VAL A 25 0.98 -4.91 -9.42
CA VAL A 25 0.18 -3.70 -9.18
C VAL A 25 -0.91 -3.99 -8.16
N ILE A 26 -0.95 -3.19 -7.09
CA ILE A 26 -1.99 -3.22 -6.06
C ILE A 26 -3.11 -2.24 -6.45
N LEU A 27 -4.33 -2.73 -6.56
CA LEU A 27 -5.52 -1.89 -6.55
C LEU A 27 -5.93 -1.64 -5.10
N HIS A 28 -5.91 -0.40 -4.64
CA HIS A 28 -6.53 -0.02 -3.37
C HIS A 28 -8.01 0.27 -3.60
N ALA A 29 -8.86 -0.74 -3.39
CA ALA A 29 -10.32 -0.66 -3.48
C ALA A 29 -10.89 -0.03 -2.19
N PHE A 30 -10.65 1.29 -2.04
CA PHE A 30 -10.92 1.99 -0.80
C PHE A 30 -12.41 2.12 -0.55
N ASN A 31 -12.85 1.60 0.58
CA ASN A 31 -14.23 1.63 1.06
C ASN A 31 -15.27 1.01 0.08
N TRP A 32 -14.81 0.10 -0.80
CA TRP A 32 -15.70 -0.71 -1.60
C TRP A 32 -16.31 -1.80 -0.74
N THR A 33 -17.58 -2.14 -0.98
CA THR A 33 -18.19 -3.31 -0.33
C THR A 33 -17.51 -4.60 -0.78
N TYR A 34 -17.51 -5.63 0.06
CA TYR A 34 -16.91 -6.92 -0.29
C TYR A 34 -17.62 -7.54 -1.50
N ASP A 35 -18.95 -7.36 -1.61
CA ASP A 35 -19.72 -7.80 -2.78
C ASP A 35 -19.32 -7.07 -4.06
N ASP A 36 -19.05 -5.75 -4.01
CA ASP A 36 -18.57 -4.99 -5.16
C ASP A 36 -17.20 -5.46 -5.64
N VAL A 37 -16.28 -5.73 -4.72
CA VAL A 37 -14.96 -6.28 -5.06
C VAL A 37 -15.11 -7.68 -5.66
N ALA A 38 -15.92 -8.55 -5.06
CA ALA A 38 -16.18 -9.90 -5.56
C ALA A 38 -16.78 -9.87 -6.99
N ALA A 39 -17.78 -9.01 -7.22
CA ALA A 39 -18.43 -8.86 -8.52
C ALA A 39 -17.45 -8.36 -9.61
N LYS A 40 -16.45 -7.56 -9.24
CA LYS A 40 -15.44 -7.00 -10.15
C LYS A 40 -14.15 -7.84 -10.27
N ALA A 41 -14.06 -8.99 -9.60
CA ALA A 41 -12.81 -9.79 -9.54
C ALA A 41 -12.27 -10.16 -10.94
N GLN A 42 -13.14 -10.51 -11.91
CA GLN A 42 -12.73 -10.78 -13.28
C GLN A 42 -12.22 -9.52 -13.98
N GLU A 43 -12.92 -8.39 -13.88
CA GLU A 43 -12.52 -7.11 -14.47
C GLU A 43 -11.17 -6.66 -13.91
N ILE A 44 -10.97 -6.76 -12.59
CA ILE A 44 -9.71 -6.42 -11.92
C ILE A 44 -8.54 -7.26 -12.48
N ALA A 45 -8.73 -8.57 -12.62
CA ALA A 45 -7.73 -9.47 -13.19
C ALA A 45 -7.44 -9.14 -14.66
N ASP A 46 -8.48 -8.91 -15.48
CA ASP A 46 -8.36 -8.59 -16.92
C ASP A 46 -7.64 -7.26 -17.17
N LEU A 47 -7.74 -6.32 -16.21
CA LEU A 47 -7.02 -5.06 -16.23
C LEU A 47 -5.54 -5.18 -15.83
N GLY A 48 -5.13 -6.35 -15.32
CA GLY A 48 -3.74 -6.65 -14.98
C GLY A 48 -3.35 -6.30 -13.54
N TYR A 49 -4.30 -6.06 -12.66
CA TYR A 49 -4.03 -5.97 -11.22
C TYR A 49 -3.83 -7.37 -10.65
N THR A 50 -2.82 -7.54 -9.82
CA THR A 50 -2.51 -8.84 -9.20
C THR A 50 -2.84 -8.89 -7.73
N LYS A 51 -3.10 -7.73 -7.12
CA LYS A 51 -3.41 -7.59 -5.70
C LYS A 51 -4.53 -6.56 -5.51
N VAL A 52 -5.40 -6.81 -4.54
CA VAL A 52 -6.42 -5.85 -4.09
C VAL A 52 -6.22 -5.59 -2.60
N LEU A 53 -5.98 -4.34 -2.23
CA LEU A 53 -6.02 -3.89 -0.83
C LEU A 53 -7.43 -3.40 -0.52
N VAL A 54 -8.04 -3.98 0.52
CA VAL A 54 -9.38 -3.61 1.01
C VAL A 54 -9.30 -2.92 2.36
N SER A 55 -10.28 -2.07 2.65
CA SER A 55 -10.40 -1.37 3.93
C SER A 55 -10.54 -2.36 5.11
N PRO A 56 -10.25 -1.93 6.36
CA PRO A 56 -10.17 -2.80 7.52
C PRO A 56 -11.40 -3.69 7.73
N ALA A 57 -11.17 -4.98 7.97
CA ALA A 57 -12.17 -6.04 8.01
C ALA A 57 -12.39 -6.57 9.45
N TYR A 58 -13.10 -5.82 10.27
CA TYR A 58 -13.48 -6.18 11.64
C TYR A 58 -14.81 -5.53 12.01
N LYS A 59 -15.27 -5.73 13.26
CA LYS A 59 -16.44 -5.02 13.78
C LYS A 59 -16.14 -3.54 13.91
N SER A 60 -16.85 -2.73 13.14
CA SER A 60 -16.88 -1.27 13.26
C SER A 60 -18.24 -0.73 12.86
N THR A 61 -18.59 0.46 13.37
CA THR A 61 -19.90 1.10 13.11
C THR A 61 -19.70 2.53 12.60
N GLY A 62 -20.72 3.04 11.91
CA GLY A 62 -20.73 4.37 11.30
C GLY A 62 -20.51 4.32 9.80
N ASP A 63 -21.14 5.27 9.10
CA ASP A 63 -21.16 5.29 7.63
C ASP A 63 -19.95 6.02 7.04
N GLN A 64 -19.24 6.81 7.84
CA GLN A 64 -18.08 7.56 7.37
C GLN A 64 -16.88 6.63 7.11
N TRP A 65 -16.08 6.96 6.10
CA TRP A 65 -14.90 6.18 5.73
C TRP A 65 -13.94 5.94 6.91
N TRP A 66 -13.67 6.97 7.73
CA TRP A 66 -12.74 6.88 8.88
C TRP A 66 -13.26 5.96 10.00
N ALA A 67 -14.57 5.65 10.03
CA ALA A 67 -15.12 4.69 10.98
C ALA A 67 -14.56 3.26 10.75
N ARG A 68 -14.07 2.96 9.52
CA ARG A 68 -13.36 1.70 9.23
C ARG A 68 -12.04 1.60 9.97
N TYR A 69 -11.44 2.72 10.37
CA TYR A 69 -10.20 2.77 11.15
C TYR A 69 -10.45 2.86 12.66
N GLN A 70 -11.65 2.54 13.12
CA GLN A 70 -12.03 2.52 14.54
C GLN A 70 -12.55 1.12 14.93
N PRO A 71 -11.65 0.15 15.21
CA PRO A 71 -12.03 -1.20 15.57
C PRO A 71 -12.77 -1.25 16.90
N GLN A 72 -13.87 -2.01 16.94
CA GLN A 72 -14.62 -2.31 18.16
C GLN A 72 -14.36 -3.75 18.64
N ASP A 73 -14.18 -4.69 17.69
CA ASP A 73 -13.88 -6.09 17.98
C ASP A 73 -13.19 -6.75 16.79
N TYR A 74 -12.06 -7.43 16.99
CA TYR A 74 -11.35 -8.17 15.96
C TYR A 74 -11.93 -9.56 15.69
N ARG A 75 -12.80 -10.06 16.55
CA ARG A 75 -13.31 -11.44 16.50
C ARG A 75 -14.38 -11.67 15.45
N VAL A 76 -14.97 -10.63 14.90
CA VAL A 76 -15.98 -10.69 13.84
C VAL A 76 -15.73 -9.62 12.78
N ILE A 77 -16.02 -9.94 11.55
CA ILE A 77 -16.17 -8.92 10.49
C ILE A 77 -17.66 -8.60 10.42
N ASP A 78 -18.01 -7.38 10.78
CA ASP A 78 -19.39 -6.85 10.69
C ASP A 78 -19.31 -5.33 10.66
N ASN A 79 -19.39 -4.77 9.46
CA ASN A 79 -19.28 -3.34 9.19
C ASN A 79 -20.06 -2.98 7.91
N PRO A 80 -20.24 -1.70 7.53
CA PRO A 80 -20.97 -1.30 6.33
C PRO A 80 -20.48 -1.88 5.00
N LEU A 81 -19.27 -2.47 4.95
CA LEU A 81 -18.77 -3.09 3.72
C LEU A 81 -19.20 -4.54 3.56
N GLY A 82 -19.70 -5.16 4.63
CA GLY A 82 -20.20 -6.54 4.67
C GLY A 82 -19.81 -7.27 5.95
N ASP A 83 -20.15 -8.55 6.00
CA ASP A 83 -19.83 -9.43 7.12
C ASP A 83 -18.71 -10.45 6.79
N THR A 84 -18.45 -11.36 7.73
CA THR A 84 -17.42 -12.41 7.55
C THR A 84 -17.69 -13.29 6.33
N ALA A 85 -18.95 -13.59 6.02
CA ALA A 85 -19.30 -14.43 4.88
C ALA A 85 -19.06 -13.70 3.56
N ASP A 86 -19.42 -12.41 3.49
CA ASP A 86 -19.17 -11.55 2.33
C ASP A 86 -17.67 -11.38 2.07
N PHE A 87 -16.89 -11.16 3.15
CA PHE A 87 -15.44 -11.07 3.05
C PHE A 87 -14.82 -12.38 2.53
N GLN A 88 -15.25 -13.54 3.04
CA GLN A 88 -14.77 -14.84 2.53
C GLN A 88 -15.15 -15.05 1.07
N ALA A 89 -16.37 -14.66 0.67
CA ALA A 89 -16.81 -14.76 -0.72
C ALA A 89 -15.95 -13.89 -1.64
N MET A 90 -15.62 -12.68 -1.21
CA MET A 90 -14.72 -11.76 -1.92
C MET A 90 -13.32 -12.38 -2.11
N VAL A 91 -12.71 -12.87 -1.03
CA VAL A 91 -11.38 -13.51 -1.10
C VAL A 91 -11.40 -14.70 -2.06
N ASN A 92 -12.44 -15.54 -2.00
CA ASN A 92 -12.58 -16.67 -2.92
C ASN A 92 -12.73 -16.23 -4.38
N ALA A 93 -13.51 -15.15 -4.63
CA ALA A 93 -13.70 -14.61 -5.98
C ALA A 93 -12.40 -14.07 -6.57
N LEU A 94 -11.61 -13.31 -5.80
CA LEU A 94 -10.29 -12.81 -6.21
C LEU A 94 -9.31 -13.95 -6.47
N ASN A 95 -9.18 -14.88 -5.52
CA ASN A 95 -8.28 -16.03 -5.64
C ASN A 95 -8.60 -16.91 -6.86
N ALA A 96 -9.89 -17.08 -7.20
CA ALA A 96 -10.31 -17.80 -8.41
C ALA A 96 -9.87 -17.13 -9.71
N LYS A 97 -9.46 -15.85 -9.66
CA LYS A 97 -8.93 -15.07 -10.78
C LYS A 97 -7.40 -14.86 -10.70
N GLY A 98 -6.74 -15.46 -9.72
CA GLY A 98 -5.30 -15.28 -9.50
C GLY A 98 -4.94 -13.90 -8.94
N VAL A 99 -5.89 -13.20 -8.33
CA VAL A 99 -5.68 -11.91 -7.65
C VAL A 99 -5.58 -12.14 -6.15
N GLU A 100 -4.51 -11.66 -5.55
CA GLU A 100 -4.25 -11.78 -4.12
C GLU A 100 -5.07 -10.74 -3.33
N THR A 101 -5.53 -11.12 -2.14
CA THR A 101 -6.21 -10.21 -1.23
C THR A 101 -5.25 -9.67 -0.18
N TYR A 102 -5.16 -8.35 -0.08
CA TYR A 102 -4.47 -7.63 0.98
C TYR A 102 -5.51 -6.96 1.87
N ALA A 103 -5.36 -7.10 3.18
CA ALA A 103 -6.23 -6.46 4.17
C ALA A 103 -5.52 -5.31 4.87
N ASP A 104 -6.21 -4.20 5.01
CA ASP A 104 -5.79 -3.13 5.90
C ASP A 104 -6.07 -3.55 7.35
N ILE A 105 -5.14 -3.31 8.26
CA ILE A 105 -5.27 -3.68 9.67
C ILE A 105 -4.91 -2.53 10.59
N VAL A 106 -5.70 -2.34 11.64
CA VAL A 106 -5.50 -1.30 12.65
C VAL A 106 -5.18 -1.97 13.98
N PHE A 107 -3.93 -1.89 14.40
CA PHE A 107 -3.43 -2.52 15.62
C PHE A 107 -2.89 -1.55 16.67
N ASN A 108 -2.73 -0.28 16.28
CA ASN A 108 -2.29 0.76 17.19
C ASN A 108 -3.34 1.07 18.25
N HIS A 109 -4.62 1.08 17.88
CA HIS A 109 -5.69 1.63 18.72
C HIS A 109 -7.04 0.94 18.53
N MET A 110 -7.97 1.23 19.44
CA MET A 110 -9.38 0.89 19.33
C MET A 110 -10.23 2.14 19.07
N ALA A 111 -11.53 1.92 18.76
CA ALA A 111 -12.47 2.99 18.48
C ALA A 111 -12.54 4.03 19.61
N ASN A 112 -12.60 5.32 19.27
CA ASN A 112 -12.89 6.37 20.20
C ASN A 112 -14.40 6.41 20.51
N GLU A 113 -14.78 5.80 21.63
CA GLU A 113 -16.17 5.77 22.10
C GLU A 113 -16.38 6.61 23.38
N ALA A 114 -15.44 7.48 23.74
CA ALA A 114 -15.49 8.24 24.97
C ALA A 114 -16.70 9.18 25.09
N TRP A 115 -17.32 9.51 23.96
CA TRP A 115 -18.58 10.29 23.94
C TRP A 115 -19.82 9.43 24.27
N LYS A 116 -19.72 8.09 24.18
CA LYS A 116 -20.78 7.14 24.54
C LYS A 116 -20.60 6.58 25.94
N ARG A 117 -19.36 6.29 26.32
CA ARG A 117 -18.99 5.59 27.56
C ARG A 117 -17.62 6.01 28.06
N SER A 118 -17.41 5.91 29.37
CA SER A 118 -16.15 6.30 30.02
C SER A 118 -15.18 5.15 30.27
N ASP A 119 -15.63 3.91 30.11
CA ASP A 119 -14.77 2.72 30.29
C ASP A 119 -13.98 2.41 29.01
N LEU A 120 -12.97 1.58 29.13
CA LEU A 120 -12.14 1.08 28.03
C LEU A 120 -12.38 -0.43 27.79
N ASN A 121 -13.62 -0.91 27.96
CA ASN A 121 -13.95 -2.29 27.66
C ASN A 121 -14.30 -2.42 26.15
N TYR A 122 -13.63 -3.30 25.45
CA TYR A 122 -13.90 -3.60 24.03
C TYR A 122 -14.19 -5.09 23.83
N PRO A 123 -15.24 -5.41 23.05
CA PRO A 123 -16.27 -4.49 22.61
C PRO A 123 -17.06 -3.91 23.79
N GLY A 124 -17.66 -2.74 23.60
CA GLY A 124 -18.51 -2.11 24.59
C GLY A 124 -19.80 -2.92 24.85
N SER A 125 -20.49 -2.58 25.95
CA SER A 125 -21.71 -3.29 26.38
C SER A 125 -22.81 -3.30 25.31
N GLU A 126 -22.93 -2.24 24.49
CA GLU A 126 -23.89 -2.20 23.38
C GLU A 126 -23.63 -3.31 22.34
N VAL A 127 -22.35 -3.49 21.96
CA VAL A 127 -21.94 -4.52 21.00
C VAL A 127 -22.14 -5.91 21.59
N LEU A 128 -21.79 -6.13 22.87
CA LEU A 128 -22.06 -7.41 23.56
C LEU A 128 -23.56 -7.72 23.63
N GLN A 129 -24.41 -6.70 23.85
CA GLN A 129 -25.85 -6.86 23.81
C GLN A 129 -26.34 -7.23 22.40
N GLN A 130 -25.78 -6.63 21.36
CA GLN A 130 -26.07 -6.98 19.97
C GLN A 130 -25.73 -8.45 19.70
N TYR A 131 -24.55 -8.92 20.15
CA TYR A 131 -24.14 -10.32 20.00
C TYR A 131 -25.09 -11.28 20.72
N SER A 132 -25.44 -10.99 21.96
CA SER A 132 -26.36 -11.83 22.74
C SER A 132 -27.79 -11.87 22.18
N SER A 133 -28.24 -10.75 21.60
CA SER A 133 -29.58 -10.62 20.99
C SER A 133 -29.69 -11.40 19.68
N ASN A 134 -28.59 -11.66 18.99
CA ASN A 134 -28.55 -12.43 17.73
C ASN A 134 -27.42 -13.46 17.74
N GLN A 135 -27.37 -14.26 18.82
CA GLN A 135 -26.30 -15.19 19.09
C GLN A 135 -26.06 -16.18 17.94
N GLY A 136 -27.11 -16.66 17.28
CA GLY A 136 -26.98 -17.59 16.15
C GLY A 136 -26.20 -17.01 14.98
N TYR A 137 -26.46 -15.75 14.64
CA TYR A 137 -25.75 -15.05 13.59
C TYR A 137 -24.30 -14.82 13.98
N TYR A 138 -24.03 -14.20 15.15
CA TYR A 138 -22.66 -13.86 15.54
C TYR A 138 -21.78 -15.08 15.75
N ASN A 139 -22.31 -16.18 16.28
CA ASN A 139 -21.57 -17.44 16.33
C ASN A 139 -21.21 -17.96 14.92
N GLY A 140 -22.06 -17.70 13.92
CA GLY A 140 -21.81 -18.11 12.52
C GLY A 140 -20.74 -17.29 11.81
N ILE A 141 -20.50 -16.05 12.25
CA ILE A 141 -19.54 -15.14 11.61
C ILE A 141 -18.29 -14.87 12.47
N THR A 142 -18.16 -15.55 13.62
CA THR A 142 -17.00 -15.43 14.50
C THR A 142 -15.76 -16.02 13.84
N LEU A 143 -14.69 -15.23 13.79
CA LEU A 143 -13.38 -15.62 13.27
C LEU A 143 -12.61 -16.47 14.28
N PHE A 144 -12.62 -16.07 15.54
CA PHE A 144 -11.92 -16.76 16.64
C PHE A 144 -12.49 -16.34 18.00
N GLY A 145 -12.15 -17.11 19.05
CA GLY A 145 -12.48 -16.78 20.44
C GLY A 145 -13.97 -16.85 20.79
N ASP A 146 -14.31 -16.31 21.95
CA ASP A 146 -15.69 -16.25 22.48
C ASP A 146 -16.20 -14.81 22.47
N VAL A 147 -17.20 -14.54 21.64
CA VAL A 147 -17.80 -13.20 21.48
C VAL A 147 -18.80 -12.85 22.59
N SER A 148 -19.11 -13.77 23.50
CA SER A 148 -20.02 -13.52 24.65
C SER A 148 -19.39 -12.67 25.75
N SER A 149 -18.07 -12.44 25.71
CA SER A 149 -17.29 -11.71 26.72
C SER A 149 -16.48 -10.57 26.11
N GLY A 150 -15.90 -9.68 26.93
CA GLY A 150 -14.99 -8.64 26.51
C GLY A 150 -13.70 -9.22 25.91
N LEU A 151 -13.09 -8.46 25.00
CA LEU A 151 -11.80 -8.77 24.39
C LEU A 151 -10.66 -8.01 25.08
N PHE A 152 -10.82 -6.68 25.22
CA PHE A 152 -9.86 -5.80 25.88
C PHE A 152 -10.51 -5.03 27.04
N GLY A 153 -9.71 -4.69 28.02
CA GLY A 153 -10.10 -3.85 29.16
C GLY A 153 -9.06 -2.78 29.46
N GLY A 154 -9.28 -1.96 30.48
CA GLY A 154 -8.41 -0.82 30.78
C GLY A 154 -6.91 -1.15 30.93
N GLY A 155 -6.58 -2.38 31.34
CA GLY A 155 -5.19 -2.85 31.46
C GLY A 155 -4.47 -3.15 30.13
N ASP A 156 -5.18 -3.07 29.02
CA ASP A 156 -4.67 -3.36 27.67
C ASP A 156 -4.32 -2.08 26.90
N PHE A 157 -4.36 -0.93 27.57
CA PHE A 157 -4.13 0.39 26.95
C PHE A 157 -3.05 1.20 27.67
N HIS A 158 -2.19 1.86 26.90
CA HIS A 158 -1.21 2.80 27.41
C HIS A 158 -1.88 3.95 28.20
N GLY A 159 -1.21 4.45 29.22
CA GLY A 159 -1.63 5.58 30.01
C GLY A 159 -2.80 5.32 30.96
N THR A 160 -3.42 4.14 30.99
CA THR A 160 -4.58 3.87 31.85
C THR A 160 -4.19 3.84 33.31
N TYR A 161 -3.04 3.28 33.64
CA TYR A 161 -2.50 3.18 35.00
C TYR A 161 -1.23 3.98 35.23
N ASP A 162 -0.75 4.70 34.20
CA ASP A 162 0.44 5.54 34.29
C ASP A 162 0.16 6.85 35.00
N GLN A 163 1.20 7.47 35.55
CA GLN A 163 1.08 8.79 36.19
C GLN A 163 0.63 9.84 35.17
N GLY A 164 -0.52 10.42 35.40
CA GLY A 164 -1.11 11.47 34.58
C GLY A 164 -2.18 11.05 33.59
N GLY A 165 -2.49 9.76 33.49
CA GLY A 165 -3.54 9.24 32.62
C GLY A 165 -3.20 9.29 31.12
N PRO A 166 -4.15 8.92 30.25
CA PRO A 166 -3.94 8.94 28.81
C PRO A 166 -3.73 10.37 28.28
N LYS A 167 -2.79 10.54 27.36
CA LYS A 167 -2.40 11.83 26.76
C LYS A 167 -2.51 11.75 25.25
N CYS A 168 -2.74 12.92 24.64
CA CYS A 168 -2.61 13.09 23.20
C CYS A 168 -1.15 13.33 22.82
N ILE A 169 -0.75 12.88 21.62
CA ILE A 169 0.55 13.18 21.03
C ILE A 169 0.69 14.70 20.93
N SER A 170 1.78 15.23 21.47
CA SER A 170 2.10 16.66 21.48
C SER A 170 3.29 17.03 20.60
N ASN A 171 4.17 16.06 20.33
CA ASN A 171 5.38 16.22 19.51
C ASN A 171 5.59 15.04 18.58
N TYR A 172 5.23 15.18 17.31
CA TYR A 172 5.36 14.15 16.29
C TYR A 172 6.81 13.82 15.87
N SER A 173 7.80 14.52 16.42
CA SER A 173 9.23 14.20 16.23
C SER A 173 9.81 13.39 17.38
N ASP A 174 9.09 13.25 18.50
CA ASP A 174 9.50 12.46 19.65
C ASP A 174 8.93 11.03 19.56
N VAL A 175 9.82 10.04 19.47
CA VAL A 175 9.44 8.63 19.31
C VAL A 175 8.57 8.15 20.49
N GLY A 176 8.94 8.52 21.72
CA GLY A 176 8.19 8.11 22.90
C GLY A 176 6.80 8.76 22.95
N ASP A 177 6.69 10.04 22.59
CA ASP A 177 5.41 10.74 22.54
C ASP A 177 4.49 10.10 21.46
N VAL A 178 5.04 9.78 20.29
CA VAL A 178 4.27 9.20 19.18
C VAL A 178 3.83 7.76 19.43
N GLN A 179 4.65 6.94 20.12
CA GLN A 179 4.43 5.49 20.25
C GLN A 179 3.77 5.07 21.57
N TYR A 180 3.49 5.99 22.48
CA TYR A 180 2.87 5.69 23.79
C TYR A 180 1.71 6.64 24.14
N ASN A 181 1.32 7.52 23.24
CA ASN A 181 0.21 8.44 23.45
C ASN A 181 -0.80 8.34 22.30
N ARG A 182 -2.00 8.84 22.56
CA ARG A 182 -3.16 8.71 21.69
C ARG A 182 -3.09 9.64 20.48
N LEU A 183 -3.54 9.13 19.34
CA LEU A 183 -3.94 9.95 18.21
C LEU A 183 -5.23 10.69 18.56
N CYS A 184 -5.17 12.00 18.60
CA CYS A 184 -6.30 12.85 18.94
C CYS A 184 -6.62 13.81 17.79
N GLY A 185 -7.89 14.12 17.64
CA GLY A 185 -8.36 15.27 16.87
C GLY A 185 -8.20 16.58 17.63
N ALA A 186 -8.94 17.61 17.21
CA ALA A 186 -8.96 18.89 17.92
C ALA A 186 -9.63 18.75 19.31
N ALA A 187 -9.09 19.46 20.31
CA ALA A 187 -9.70 19.46 21.64
C ALA A 187 -11.19 19.83 21.60
N PRO A 188 -12.06 19.17 22.35
CA PRO A 188 -11.78 18.31 23.52
C PRO A 188 -11.70 16.78 23.20
N ASP A 189 -11.28 16.37 22.02
CA ASP A 189 -11.19 14.95 21.64
C ASP A 189 -10.22 14.20 22.57
N PRO A 190 -10.67 13.13 23.26
CA PRO A 190 -9.80 12.34 24.14
C PRO A 190 -8.88 11.38 23.39
N GLY A 191 -9.00 11.31 22.07
CA GLY A 191 -8.20 10.46 21.18
C GLY A 191 -8.59 8.99 21.15
N LEU A 192 -7.98 8.30 20.20
CA LEU A 192 -8.11 6.87 19.99
C LEU A 192 -7.36 6.12 21.11
N PRO A 193 -8.01 5.21 21.86
CA PRO A 193 -7.35 4.44 22.91
C PRO A 193 -6.21 3.60 22.35
N ASP A 194 -4.99 3.89 22.77
CA ASP A 194 -3.75 3.31 22.29
C ASP A 194 -3.46 1.96 22.97
N LEU A 195 -3.27 0.89 22.21
CA LEU A 195 -3.11 -0.47 22.74
C LEU A 195 -1.69 -0.71 23.27
N ASP A 196 -1.59 -1.19 24.51
CA ASP A 196 -0.34 -1.68 25.09
C ASP A 196 -0.07 -3.11 24.58
N PRO A 197 1.08 -3.38 23.93
CA PRO A 197 1.42 -4.70 23.39
C PRO A 197 1.79 -5.73 24.47
N ASN A 198 0.93 -5.90 25.46
CA ASN A 198 1.05 -6.98 26.43
C ASN A 198 0.76 -8.34 25.76
N ASN A 199 1.01 -9.44 26.48
CA ASN A 199 0.86 -10.78 25.94
C ASN A 199 -0.57 -11.07 25.44
N TRP A 200 -1.59 -10.50 26.08
CA TRP A 200 -2.98 -10.72 25.70
C TRP A 200 -3.31 -9.99 24.39
N VAL A 201 -2.99 -8.70 24.29
CA VAL A 201 -3.20 -7.89 23.08
C VAL A 201 -2.51 -8.52 21.89
N VAL A 202 -1.23 -8.88 22.02
CA VAL A 202 -0.45 -9.54 20.96
C VAL A 202 -1.09 -10.87 20.55
N ALA A 203 -1.56 -11.67 21.50
CA ALA A 203 -2.21 -12.96 21.20
C ALA A 203 -3.51 -12.78 20.40
N GLN A 204 -4.33 -11.78 20.75
CA GLN A 204 -5.59 -11.50 20.04
C GLN A 204 -5.33 -10.98 18.62
N GLN A 205 -4.37 -10.07 18.45
CA GLN A 205 -3.98 -9.55 17.13
C GLN A 205 -3.42 -10.67 16.24
N LYS A 206 -2.61 -11.58 16.79
CA LYS A 206 -2.15 -12.78 16.06
C LYS A 206 -3.28 -13.71 15.66
N ALA A 207 -4.25 -13.94 16.55
CA ALA A 207 -5.41 -14.79 16.26
C ALA A 207 -6.24 -14.20 15.11
N TYR A 208 -6.43 -12.87 15.08
CA TYR A 208 -7.10 -12.18 14.00
C TYR A 208 -6.34 -12.33 12.67
N LEU A 209 -5.02 -12.08 12.65
CA LEU A 209 -4.22 -12.28 11.43
C LEU A 209 -4.25 -13.70 10.93
N GLN A 210 -4.18 -14.68 11.85
CA GLN A 210 -4.26 -16.09 11.46
C GLN A 210 -5.61 -16.42 10.83
N ALA A 211 -6.72 -15.91 11.40
CA ALA A 211 -8.04 -16.11 10.83
C ALA A 211 -8.16 -15.54 9.42
N LEU A 212 -7.65 -14.31 9.17
CA LEU A 212 -7.62 -13.73 7.83
C LEU A 212 -6.74 -14.53 6.85
N LYS A 213 -5.60 -15.04 7.31
CA LYS A 213 -4.74 -15.93 6.50
C LYS A 213 -5.46 -17.23 6.15
N ASP A 214 -6.18 -17.82 7.10
CA ASP A 214 -6.95 -19.06 6.88
C ASP A 214 -8.10 -18.83 5.87
N MET A 215 -8.61 -17.59 5.77
CA MET A 215 -9.55 -17.19 4.75
C MET A 215 -8.90 -16.98 3.36
N GLY A 216 -7.56 -16.89 3.28
CA GLY A 216 -6.80 -16.72 2.04
C GLY A 216 -6.21 -15.33 1.80
N VAL A 217 -6.16 -14.47 2.82
CA VAL A 217 -5.45 -13.18 2.75
C VAL A 217 -3.94 -13.42 2.71
N THR A 218 -3.25 -12.78 1.77
CA THR A 218 -1.81 -12.96 1.50
C THR A 218 -0.99 -11.70 1.74
N GLY A 219 -1.62 -10.61 2.14
CA GLY A 219 -0.90 -9.38 2.46
C GLY A 219 -1.61 -8.51 3.49
N PHE A 220 -0.82 -7.70 4.20
CA PHE A 220 -1.32 -6.77 5.22
C PHE A 220 -0.69 -5.39 5.06
N ARG A 221 -1.54 -4.37 5.01
CA ARG A 221 -1.12 -2.98 5.28
C ARG A 221 -1.33 -2.71 6.76
N VAL A 222 -0.29 -2.28 7.46
CA VAL A 222 -0.37 -1.91 8.88
C VAL A 222 -0.65 -0.43 8.97
N ASP A 223 -1.89 -0.09 9.33
CA ASP A 223 -2.31 1.27 9.61
C ASP A 223 -1.53 1.87 10.79
N ALA A 224 -1.25 3.16 10.73
CA ALA A 224 -0.59 3.90 11.81
C ALA A 224 0.68 3.19 12.36
N ALA A 225 1.41 2.46 11.52
CA ALA A 225 2.62 1.73 11.94
C ALA A 225 3.70 2.65 12.54
N LYS A 226 3.70 3.94 12.19
CA LYS A 226 4.53 4.98 12.83
C LYS A 226 4.29 5.08 14.34
N HIS A 227 3.06 4.81 14.78
CA HIS A 227 2.61 4.95 16.15
C HIS A 227 2.79 3.66 16.98
N MET A 228 3.17 2.56 16.35
CA MET A 228 3.49 1.29 17.00
C MET A 228 4.99 1.15 17.24
N THR A 229 5.37 0.58 18.38
CA THR A 229 6.78 0.22 18.59
C THR A 229 7.20 -0.92 17.66
N ASN A 230 8.47 -0.96 17.24
CA ASN A 230 9.02 -2.09 16.48
C ASN A 230 8.92 -3.42 17.25
N TYR A 231 8.93 -3.36 18.59
CA TYR A 231 8.66 -4.52 19.45
C TYR A 231 7.24 -5.05 19.22
N HIS A 232 6.23 -4.18 19.26
CA HIS A 232 4.82 -4.54 19.04
C HIS A 232 4.66 -5.21 17.67
N ILE A 233 5.12 -4.56 16.62
CA ILE A 233 5.02 -5.10 15.25
C ILE A 233 5.69 -6.47 15.13
N ASN A 234 6.92 -6.64 15.64
CA ASN A 234 7.63 -7.91 15.58
C ASN A 234 6.99 -9.02 16.45
N ALA A 235 6.38 -8.65 17.58
CA ALA A 235 5.68 -9.60 18.44
C ALA A 235 4.43 -10.18 17.74
N VAL A 236 3.70 -9.34 16.99
CA VAL A 236 2.51 -9.75 16.25
C VAL A 236 2.86 -10.47 14.95
N PHE A 237 3.79 -9.92 14.18
CA PHE A 237 4.26 -10.52 12.92
C PHE A 237 5.47 -11.45 13.16
N ASP A 238 5.28 -12.49 13.96
CA ASP A 238 6.32 -13.51 14.16
C ASP A 238 6.54 -14.38 12.89
N SER A 239 7.45 -15.34 12.97
CA SER A 239 7.79 -16.21 11.84
C SER A 239 6.60 -17.01 11.29
N ASN A 240 5.62 -17.37 12.14
CA ASN A 240 4.43 -18.11 11.71
C ASN A 240 3.46 -17.22 10.95
N ILE A 241 3.19 -16.02 11.48
CA ILE A 241 2.31 -15.05 10.84
C ILE A 241 2.92 -14.54 9.54
N LYS A 242 4.23 -14.24 9.52
CA LYS A 242 4.92 -13.75 8.30
C LYS A 242 5.02 -14.77 7.18
N ASN A 243 4.92 -16.05 7.49
CA ASN A 243 5.06 -17.09 6.46
C ASN A 243 3.95 -17.01 5.41
N GLY A 244 4.33 -16.77 4.16
CA GLY A 244 3.43 -16.71 3.02
C GLY A 244 2.60 -15.42 2.91
N VAL A 245 2.96 -14.35 3.64
CA VAL A 245 2.30 -13.06 3.53
C VAL A 245 3.31 -11.92 3.29
N HIS A 246 2.89 -10.92 2.52
CA HIS A 246 3.59 -9.66 2.38
C HIS A 246 3.05 -8.64 3.40
N VAL A 247 3.94 -7.91 4.08
CA VAL A 247 3.56 -6.91 5.09
C VAL A 247 4.21 -5.58 4.75
N PHE A 248 3.42 -4.52 4.78
CA PHE A 248 3.94 -3.16 4.67
C PHE A 248 3.25 -2.21 5.63
N GLY A 249 4.03 -1.27 6.15
CA GLY A 249 3.56 -0.29 7.14
C GLY A 249 3.30 1.07 6.56
N GLU A 250 2.36 1.77 7.19
CA GLU A 250 2.18 3.19 6.97
C GLU A 250 3.03 3.98 7.97
N ILE A 251 4.12 4.55 7.49
CA ILE A 251 4.96 5.47 8.25
C ILE A 251 5.05 6.78 7.47
N ILE A 252 4.15 7.71 7.77
CA ILE A 252 4.08 9.01 7.10
C ILE A 252 5.33 9.82 7.43
N THR A 253 6.05 10.24 6.37
CA THR A 253 7.21 11.13 6.46
C THR A 253 7.03 12.32 5.52
N THR A 254 7.65 13.45 5.85
CA THR A 254 7.65 14.64 4.99
C THR A 254 8.78 14.62 3.95
N GLY A 255 9.71 13.69 4.07
CA GLY A 255 10.86 13.53 3.16
C GLY A 255 11.57 12.22 3.40
N GLY A 256 12.72 12.06 2.73
CA GLY A 256 13.61 10.91 2.86
C GLY A 256 14.68 11.08 3.94
N ALA A 257 15.83 10.42 3.73
CA ALA A 257 16.98 10.44 4.63
C ALA A 257 17.39 11.86 5.03
N GLY A 258 17.58 12.07 6.33
CA GLY A 258 17.87 13.37 6.94
C GLY A 258 16.62 14.14 7.41
N SER A 259 15.42 13.67 7.13
CA SER A 259 14.21 14.18 7.80
C SER A 259 13.97 13.44 9.12
N SER A 260 13.46 14.15 10.12
CA SER A 260 13.27 13.58 11.47
C SER A 260 12.33 12.37 11.46
N GLU A 261 11.26 12.40 10.66
CA GLU A 261 10.33 11.28 10.59
C GLU A 261 10.96 10.05 9.91
N TYR A 262 11.77 10.27 8.87
CA TYR A 262 12.49 9.17 8.23
C TYR A 262 13.49 8.54 9.19
N ASP A 263 14.35 9.35 9.81
CA ASP A 263 15.44 8.87 10.65
C ASP A 263 14.94 8.26 11.98
N ASN A 264 13.86 8.80 12.56
CA ASN A 264 13.34 8.34 13.84
C ASN A 264 12.35 7.17 13.72
N PHE A 265 11.62 7.04 12.60
CA PHE A 265 10.54 6.06 12.47
C PHE A 265 10.70 5.13 11.26
N LEU A 266 10.84 5.64 10.04
CA LEU A 266 10.81 4.80 8.84
C LEU A 266 12.06 3.92 8.71
N ALA A 267 13.24 4.49 8.82
CA ALA A 267 14.50 3.73 8.74
C ALA A 267 14.62 2.67 9.86
N PRO A 268 14.31 3.00 11.14
CA PRO A 268 14.27 2.00 12.21
C PRO A 268 13.23 0.90 11.98
N TYR A 269 12.03 1.24 11.47
CA TYR A 269 11.01 0.25 11.14
C TYR A 269 11.50 -0.74 10.08
N LEU A 270 12.01 -0.24 8.95
CA LEU A 270 12.53 -1.08 7.87
C LEU A 270 13.64 -2.02 8.34
N SER A 271 14.57 -1.49 9.15
CA SER A 271 15.69 -2.24 9.68
C SER A 271 15.29 -3.29 10.71
N ALA A 272 14.38 -2.94 11.63
CA ALA A 272 14.00 -3.80 12.75
C ALA A 272 13.00 -4.89 12.34
N THR A 273 12.09 -4.61 11.41
CA THR A 273 11.03 -5.55 11.03
C THR A 273 11.34 -6.33 9.76
N GLY A 274 12.12 -5.74 8.86
CA GLY A 274 12.36 -6.25 7.51
C GLY A 274 11.14 -6.14 6.58
N HIS A 275 10.03 -5.54 7.03
CA HIS A 275 8.83 -5.34 6.23
C HIS A 275 9.03 -4.26 5.17
N SER A 276 8.09 -4.16 4.23
CA SER A 276 7.98 -3.05 3.27
C SER A 276 7.23 -1.87 3.91
N ALA A 277 7.24 -0.72 3.25
CA ALA A 277 6.49 0.47 3.68
C ALA A 277 5.98 1.27 2.48
N TYR A 278 4.98 2.11 2.69
CA TYR A 278 4.67 3.18 1.75
C TYR A 278 5.90 4.06 1.52
N ASP A 279 6.21 4.33 0.25
CA ASP A 279 7.36 5.17 -0.14
C ASP A 279 7.00 6.66 -0.08
N PHE A 280 6.74 7.17 1.13
CA PHE A 280 6.52 8.59 1.35
C PHE A 280 7.73 9.45 0.96
N PRO A 281 9.00 9.01 1.12
CA PRO A 281 10.15 9.70 0.55
C PRO A 281 10.00 9.97 -0.95
N LEU A 282 9.69 8.95 -1.75
CA LEU A 282 9.48 9.10 -3.18
C LEU A 282 8.28 10.00 -3.50
N PHE A 283 7.18 9.84 -2.76
CA PHE A 283 6.03 10.71 -2.93
C PHE A 283 6.36 12.19 -2.68
N ALA A 284 7.19 12.49 -1.69
CA ALA A 284 7.68 13.85 -1.44
C ALA A 284 8.50 14.38 -2.63
N GLN A 285 9.34 13.54 -3.27
CA GLN A 285 10.08 13.91 -4.47
C GLN A 285 9.15 14.14 -5.68
N ILE A 286 8.16 13.27 -5.87
CA ILE A 286 7.13 13.44 -6.91
C ILE A 286 6.43 14.80 -6.74
N ARG A 287 5.95 15.10 -5.53
CA ARG A 287 5.32 16.40 -5.25
C ARG A 287 6.25 17.57 -5.50
N SER A 288 7.51 17.47 -5.10
CA SER A 288 8.52 18.50 -5.36
C SER A 288 8.72 18.70 -6.84
N ALA A 289 8.84 17.63 -7.62
CA ALA A 289 9.04 17.71 -9.07
C ALA A 289 7.87 18.38 -9.79
N PHE A 290 6.63 18.10 -9.40
CA PHE A 290 5.42 18.66 -10.02
C PHE A 290 4.96 19.99 -9.42
N SER A 291 5.53 20.45 -8.31
CA SER A 291 5.20 21.75 -7.72
C SER A 291 5.58 22.92 -8.66
N PHE A 292 4.99 24.09 -8.38
CA PHE A 292 5.37 25.33 -9.10
C PHE A 292 6.87 25.61 -8.89
N GLY A 293 7.61 25.78 -9.99
CA GLY A 293 9.07 25.96 -9.96
C GLY A 293 9.87 24.69 -9.65
N GLY A 294 9.21 23.54 -9.46
CA GLY A 294 9.88 22.26 -9.30
C GLY A 294 10.56 21.77 -10.56
N SER A 295 11.40 20.75 -10.46
CA SER A 295 12.19 20.21 -11.56
C SER A 295 12.03 18.68 -11.66
N MET A 296 11.84 18.16 -12.88
CA MET A 296 11.83 16.71 -13.14
C MET A 296 13.19 16.06 -12.85
N ASN A 297 14.26 16.84 -12.70
CA ASN A 297 15.56 16.35 -12.27
C ASN A 297 15.52 15.66 -10.90
N ALA A 298 14.56 15.99 -10.02
CA ALA A 298 14.37 15.34 -8.73
C ALA A 298 13.98 13.86 -8.86
N LEU A 299 13.49 13.43 -10.03
CA LEU A 299 13.03 12.07 -10.29
C LEU A 299 14.06 11.20 -11.02
N VAL A 300 15.26 11.72 -11.32
CA VAL A 300 16.29 10.99 -12.08
C VAL A 300 16.83 9.80 -11.31
N ASP A 301 17.22 10.01 -10.07
CA ASP A 301 17.70 8.95 -9.17
C ASP A 301 17.43 9.32 -7.70
N PRO A 302 16.17 9.31 -7.26
CA PRO A 302 15.85 9.67 -5.87
C PRO A 302 16.42 8.67 -4.87
N GLY A 303 16.62 7.41 -5.27
CA GLY A 303 17.18 6.36 -4.41
C GLY A 303 18.63 6.62 -3.98
N ALA A 304 19.45 7.14 -4.88
CA ALA A 304 20.87 7.45 -4.60
C ALA A 304 21.05 8.48 -3.48
N TYR A 305 20.04 9.31 -3.23
CA TYR A 305 20.07 10.35 -2.21
C TYR A 305 19.20 10.03 -0.99
N GLY A 306 18.73 8.77 -0.87
CA GLY A 306 17.83 8.35 0.22
C GLY A 306 16.45 9.01 0.17
N GLN A 307 16.05 9.52 -1.00
CA GLN A 307 14.75 10.17 -1.24
C GLN A 307 13.74 9.23 -1.90
N ALA A 308 14.03 7.94 -1.92
CA ALA A 308 13.13 6.84 -2.22
C ALA A 308 13.61 5.59 -1.48
N LEU A 309 12.71 4.69 -1.17
CA LEU A 309 13.04 3.39 -0.61
C LEU A 309 13.66 2.47 -1.68
N SER A 310 14.39 1.45 -1.23
CA SER A 310 14.84 0.39 -2.13
C SER A 310 13.64 -0.36 -2.72
N GLY A 311 13.77 -0.83 -3.96
CA GLY A 311 12.67 -1.42 -4.71
C GLY A 311 12.04 -2.64 -4.04
N ASP A 312 12.78 -3.38 -3.23
CA ASP A 312 12.30 -4.53 -2.45
C ASP A 312 11.51 -4.14 -1.18
N LYS A 313 11.51 -2.84 -0.81
CA LYS A 313 10.84 -2.30 0.37
C LYS A 313 9.73 -1.31 0.05
N ALA A 314 9.69 -0.79 -1.15
CA ALA A 314 8.82 0.31 -1.54
C ALA A 314 7.43 -0.16 -1.95
N ILE A 315 6.37 0.41 -1.36
CA ILE A 315 5.04 0.49 -1.96
C ILE A 315 4.90 1.91 -2.50
N THR A 316 4.97 2.03 -3.83
CA THR A 316 5.02 3.33 -4.51
C THR A 316 3.62 3.80 -4.87
N PHE A 317 3.38 5.10 -4.81
CA PHE A 317 2.06 5.69 -5.06
C PHE A 317 2.18 7.16 -5.50
N SER A 318 1.16 7.65 -6.18
CA SER A 318 0.94 9.07 -6.46
C SER A 318 -0.02 9.73 -5.47
N ILE A 319 -0.88 8.92 -4.83
CA ILE A 319 -1.89 9.36 -3.88
C ILE A 319 -2.29 8.18 -2.98
N THR A 320 -2.59 8.45 -1.70
CA THR A 320 -3.27 7.53 -0.77
C THR A 320 -4.63 8.10 -0.38
N HIS A 321 -5.49 7.31 0.26
CA HIS A 321 -6.82 7.74 0.68
C HIS A 321 -6.80 8.93 1.66
N ASP A 322 -5.78 9.04 2.51
CA ASP A 322 -5.66 10.13 3.49
C ASP A 322 -5.53 11.51 2.85
N ILE A 323 -4.87 11.58 1.69
CA ILE A 323 -4.57 12.86 1.06
C ILE A 323 -5.84 13.62 0.65
N PRO A 324 -6.83 13.03 -0.04
CA PRO A 324 -8.07 13.72 -0.36
C PRO A 324 -9.07 13.80 0.80
N LEU A 325 -9.02 12.86 1.74
CA LEU A 325 -10.07 12.68 2.75
C LEU A 325 -9.75 13.34 4.10
N ASN A 326 -8.47 13.53 4.41
CA ASN A 326 -8.03 14.17 5.65
C ASN A 326 -7.61 15.61 5.38
N ASP A 327 -8.32 16.58 5.99
CA ASP A 327 -8.05 18.01 5.80
C ASP A 327 -6.59 18.39 6.13
N GLY A 328 -5.96 17.68 7.07
CA GLY A 328 -4.56 17.87 7.43
C GLY A 328 -3.57 17.53 6.30
N PHE A 329 -3.99 16.73 5.31
CA PHE A 329 -3.14 16.27 4.20
C PHE A 329 -3.56 16.83 2.83
N ARG A 330 -4.73 17.49 2.70
CA ARG A 330 -5.24 18.00 1.41
C ARG A 330 -4.27 18.96 0.70
N TYR A 331 -3.41 19.64 1.42
CA TYR A 331 -2.35 20.47 0.83
C TYR A 331 -1.35 19.68 -0.02
N GLN A 332 -1.37 18.37 0.06
CA GLN A 332 -0.50 17.46 -0.70
C GLN A 332 -1.10 17.05 -2.05
N LEU A 333 -2.35 17.39 -2.32
CA LEU A 333 -3.00 17.08 -3.59
C LEU A 333 -2.25 17.71 -4.76
N LEU A 334 -1.99 16.91 -5.78
CA LEU A 334 -1.53 17.38 -7.07
C LEU A 334 -2.70 17.87 -7.91
N ASP A 335 -2.43 18.76 -8.85
CA ASP A 335 -3.35 19.05 -9.95
C ASP A 335 -3.70 17.75 -10.69
N PRO A 336 -4.95 17.59 -11.21
CA PRO A 336 -5.35 16.35 -11.88
C PRO A 336 -4.43 15.88 -12.99
N THR A 337 -3.86 16.82 -13.78
CA THR A 337 -2.89 16.48 -14.82
C THR A 337 -1.56 16.04 -14.22
N ASP A 338 -1.08 16.71 -13.18
CA ASP A 338 0.18 16.36 -12.51
C ASP A 338 0.07 15.01 -11.79
N GLU A 339 -1.09 14.69 -11.19
CA GLU A 339 -1.35 13.36 -10.62
C GLU A 339 -1.34 12.26 -11.69
N HIS A 340 -1.94 12.53 -12.88
CA HIS A 340 -1.86 11.61 -14.00
C HIS A 340 -0.40 11.35 -14.44
N LEU A 341 0.41 12.41 -14.54
CA LEU A 341 1.83 12.30 -14.87
C LEU A 341 2.63 11.58 -13.76
N ALA A 342 2.28 11.80 -12.50
CA ALA A 342 2.84 11.09 -11.37
C ALA A 342 2.51 9.59 -11.42
N ASN A 343 1.28 9.20 -11.79
CA ASN A 343 0.93 7.80 -12.03
C ASN A 343 1.77 7.19 -13.15
N ALA A 344 2.02 7.93 -14.24
CA ALA A 344 2.89 7.46 -15.32
C ALA A 344 4.34 7.24 -14.84
N TYR A 345 4.85 8.06 -13.92
CA TYR A 345 6.15 7.84 -13.30
C TYR A 345 6.16 6.62 -12.38
N VAL A 346 5.17 6.50 -11.49
CA VAL A 346 5.06 5.39 -10.52
C VAL A 346 4.94 4.03 -11.24
N LEU A 347 4.13 3.96 -12.32
CA LEU A 347 3.92 2.75 -13.10
C LEU A 347 4.99 2.52 -14.18
N GLY A 348 5.75 3.55 -14.54
CA GLY A 348 6.80 3.47 -15.56
C GLY A 348 8.18 3.10 -15.01
N ARG A 349 8.51 3.50 -13.77
CA ARG A 349 9.82 3.29 -13.15
C ARG A 349 10.06 1.83 -12.77
N ASP A 350 11.30 1.47 -12.51
CA ASP A 350 11.67 0.22 -11.88
C ASP A 350 11.65 0.35 -10.34
N GLY A 351 11.55 -0.78 -9.68
CA GLY A 351 11.61 -0.89 -8.22
C GLY A 351 10.35 -0.40 -7.50
N GLY A 352 9.97 -1.13 -6.49
CA GLY A 352 8.75 -0.95 -5.72
C GLY A 352 7.52 -1.60 -6.36
N VAL A 353 6.48 -1.74 -5.54
CA VAL A 353 5.17 -2.26 -5.94
C VAL A 353 4.22 -1.06 -6.06
N PRO A 354 3.72 -0.72 -7.25
CA PRO A 354 2.80 0.40 -7.39
C PRO A 354 1.44 0.10 -6.78
N LEU A 355 0.91 1.08 -6.07
CA LEU A 355 -0.44 1.08 -5.53
C LEU A 355 -1.25 2.17 -6.21
N LEU A 356 -2.40 1.78 -6.78
CA LEU A 356 -3.38 2.68 -7.39
C LEU A 356 -4.60 2.81 -6.49
N TYR A 357 -4.86 4.02 -6.03
CA TYR A 357 -6.02 4.37 -5.22
C TYR A 357 -7.26 4.51 -6.10
N SER A 358 -8.35 3.84 -5.72
CA SER A 358 -9.67 4.02 -6.31
C SER A 358 -10.72 4.02 -5.19
N ASP A 359 -11.41 5.13 -5.01
CA ASP A 359 -12.40 5.25 -3.96
C ASP A 359 -13.83 4.92 -4.44
N ASN A 360 -14.75 4.84 -3.48
CA ASN A 360 -16.19 4.68 -3.73
C ASN A 360 -16.91 6.04 -3.56
N ASN A 361 -16.32 7.12 -4.09
CA ASN A 361 -16.80 8.50 -3.99
C ASN A 361 -16.82 9.11 -2.56
N GLU A 362 -16.01 8.58 -1.67
CA GLU A 362 -15.90 9.06 -0.29
C GLU A 362 -15.35 10.50 -0.20
N SER A 363 -14.45 10.84 -1.13
CA SER A 363 -13.86 12.18 -1.23
C SER A 363 -14.82 13.24 -1.77
N GLY A 364 -15.92 12.84 -2.40
CA GLY A 364 -16.81 13.74 -3.14
C GLY A 364 -16.19 14.30 -4.43
N ASP A 365 -15.00 13.84 -4.81
CA ASP A 365 -14.34 14.16 -6.07
C ASP A 365 -14.33 12.91 -6.96
N ASN A 366 -15.00 13.00 -8.11
CA ASN A 366 -15.11 11.88 -9.04
C ASN A 366 -13.77 11.47 -9.68
N ARG A 367 -12.68 12.15 -9.38
CA ARG A 367 -11.34 11.91 -9.93
C ARG A 367 -10.89 10.47 -9.75
N TRP A 368 -11.18 9.86 -8.59
CA TRP A 368 -10.72 8.53 -8.23
C TRP A 368 -11.81 7.45 -8.33
N VAL A 369 -13.06 7.83 -8.58
CA VAL A 369 -14.14 6.88 -8.84
C VAL A 369 -13.86 6.18 -10.17
N ASP A 370 -13.85 4.85 -10.15
CA ASP A 370 -13.54 4.04 -11.34
C ASP A 370 -12.17 4.34 -12.00
N LEU A 371 -11.25 5.01 -11.28
CA LEU A 371 -9.90 5.34 -11.78
C LEU A 371 -9.19 4.10 -12.31
N TYR A 372 -9.30 2.97 -11.60
CA TYR A 372 -8.61 1.72 -11.92
C TYR A 372 -8.90 1.18 -13.33
N LYS A 373 -10.02 1.52 -13.94
CA LYS A 373 -10.46 1.05 -15.27
C LYS A 373 -10.44 2.14 -16.35
N ARG A 374 -9.99 3.32 -16.04
CA ARG A 374 -9.83 4.42 -17.00
C ARG A 374 -8.77 4.06 -18.05
N ASP A 375 -9.00 4.39 -19.32
CA ASP A 375 -8.18 3.90 -20.45
C ASP A 375 -6.70 4.24 -20.34
N ASP A 376 -6.37 5.44 -19.83
CA ASP A 376 -4.99 5.85 -19.58
C ASP A 376 -4.33 5.01 -18.48
N ILE A 377 -5.04 4.73 -17.38
CA ILE A 377 -4.55 3.88 -16.29
C ILE A 377 -4.36 2.43 -16.77
N LYS A 378 -5.31 1.89 -17.56
CA LYS A 378 -5.14 0.58 -18.21
C LYS A 378 -3.86 0.52 -19.04
N GLY A 379 -3.59 1.58 -19.81
CA GLY A 379 -2.36 1.70 -20.60
C GLY A 379 -1.11 1.69 -19.72
N MET A 380 -1.12 2.41 -18.60
CA MET A 380 -0.01 2.46 -17.65
C MET A 380 0.22 1.10 -16.96
N VAL A 381 -0.85 0.43 -16.50
CA VAL A 381 -0.78 -0.92 -15.92
C VAL A 381 -0.27 -1.93 -16.95
N LYS A 382 -0.78 -1.88 -18.20
CA LYS A 382 -0.28 -2.73 -19.29
C LYS A 382 1.21 -2.52 -19.54
N PHE A 383 1.67 -1.26 -19.55
CA PHE A 383 3.10 -0.96 -19.69
C PHE A 383 3.90 -1.55 -18.54
N HIS A 384 3.51 -1.25 -17.29
CA HIS A 384 4.17 -1.77 -16.09
C HIS A 384 4.35 -3.28 -16.14
N ASN A 385 3.27 -4.00 -16.45
CA ASN A 385 3.28 -5.45 -16.56
C ASN A 385 4.19 -5.96 -17.68
N GLY A 386 4.25 -5.23 -18.80
CA GLY A 386 5.07 -5.61 -19.96
C GLY A 386 6.57 -5.39 -19.77
N VAL A 387 6.99 -4.55 -18.81
CA VAL A 387 8.40 -4.24 -18.54
C VAL A 387 8.93 -4.83 -17.23
N GLN A 388 8.19 -5.75 -16.61
CA GLN A 388 8.61 -6.39 -15.36
C GLN A 388 9.99 -7.04 -15.46
N GLY A 389 10.81 -6.82 -14.41
CA GLY A 389 12.18 -7.32 -14.36
C GLY A 389 13.20 -6.52 -15.16
N SER A 390 12.77 -5.52 -15.94
CA SER A 390 13.67 -4.63 -16.69
C SER A 390 14.14 -3.48 -15.79
N GLY A 391 15.44 -3.15 -15.87
CA GLY A 391 16.01 -2.01 -15.17
C GLY A 391 15.64 -0.67 -15.80
N MET A 392 15.66 0.39 -15.02
CA MET A 392 15.44 1.76 -15.49
C MET A 392 16.76 2.47 -15.78
N GLN A 393 16.81 3.19 -16.90
CA GLN A 393 17.90 4.11 -17.21
C GLN A 393 17.31 5.41 -17.74
N VAL A 394 17.66 6.53 -17.11
CA VAL A 394 17.30 7.87 -17.61
C VAL A 394 18.17 8.22 -18.79
N VAL A 395 17.54 8.56 -19.91
CA VAL A 395 18.18 8.91 -21.20
C VAL A 395 18.28 10.40 -21.38
N SER A 396 17.22 11.13 -20.98
CA SER A 396 17.17 12.59 -21.08
C SER A 396 16.33 13.18 -19.96
N HIS A 397 16.75 14.32 -19.44
CA HIS A 397 16.01 15.05 -18.41
C HIS A 397 16.34 16.56 -18.41
N ASN A 398 15.39 17.33 -17.93
CA ASN A 398 15.54 18.75 -17.59
C ASN A 398 14.43 19.15 -16.60
N ASP A 399 14.22 20.44 -16.37
CA ASP A 399 13.18 20.90 -15.44
C ASP A 399 11.75 20.51 -15.85
N CYS A 400 11.52 20.30 -17.16
CA CYS A 400 10.21 20.01 -17.72
C CYS A 400 9.95 18.53 -17.98
N ILE A 401 10.98 17.76 -18.33
CA ILE A 401 10.83 16.40 -18.83
C ILE A 401 11.76 15.44 -18.11
N ILE A 402 11.27 14.22 -17.93
CA ILE A 402 12.09 13.04 -17.69
C ILE A 402 11.76 12.00 -18.76
N PHE A 403 12.80 11.45 -19.37
CA PHE A 403 12.70 10.42 -20.40
C PHE A 403 13.65 9.28 -20.04
N PHE A 404 13.09 8.08 -19.89
CA PHE A 404 13.84 6.90 -19.48
C PHE A 404 13.39 5.66 -20.22
N LYS A 405 14.25 4.68 -20.28
CA LYS A 405 13.96 3.36 -20.83
C LYS A 405 13.87 2.30 -19.72
N ARG A 406 13.20 1.20 -20.01
CA ARG A 406 13.14 -0.04 -19.23
C ARG A 406 13.85 -1.12 -20.05
N ASP A 407 15.18 -1.21 -19.90
CA ASP A 407 16.07 -1.95 -20.79
C ASP A 407 15.71 -1.69 -22.27
N HIS A 408 15.48 -2.78 -23.04
CA HIS A 408 14.98 -2.69 -24.43
C HIS A 408 13.46 -2.84 -24.55
N GLN A 409 12.76 -3.11 -23.46
CA GLN A 409 11.34 -3.51 -23.49
C GLN A 409 10.39 -2.32 -23.54
N GLY A 410 10.78 -1.19 -23.01
CA GLY A 410 9.90 -0.04 -22.99
C GLY A 410 10.61 1.31 -22.83
N VAL A 411 9.91 2.37 -23.18
CA VAL A 411 10.37 3.75 -23.07
C VAL A 411 9.27 4.61 -22.47
N VAL A 412 9.61 5.51 -21.56
CA VAL A 412 8.68 6.42 -20.90
C VAL A 412 9.17 7.86 -21.08
N GLY A 413 8.29 8.74 -21.51
CA GLY A 413 8.51 10.18 -21.54
C GLY A 413 7.41 10.91 -20.78
N ILE A 414 7.77 11.75 -19.81
CA ILE A 414 6.84 12.52 -18.98
C ILE A 414 7.22 13.98 -19.06
N ASN A 415 6.31 14.81 -19.56
CA ASN A 415 6.51 16.24 -19.75
C ASN A 415 5.47 17.04 -18.97
N LYS A 416 5.91 17.76 -17.92
CA LYS A 416 5.04 18.59 -17.09
C LYS A 416 4.83 20.01 -17.62
N CYS A 417 5.65 20.47 -18.56
CA CYS A 417 5.54 21.83 -19.14
C CYS A 417 4.54 21.87 -20.30
N ALA A 418 4.14 23.08 -20.69
CA ALA A 418 3.14 23.28 -21.75
C ALA A 418 3.65 22.92 -23.15
N ASP A 419 4.94 23.17 -23.41
CA ASP A 419 5.52 22.93 -24.71
C ASP A 419 5.95 21.47 -24.89
N GLY A 420 5.64 20.90 -26.07
CA GLY A 420 6.11 19.57 -26.43
C GLY A 420 7.61 19.53 -26.68
N GLN A 421 8.23 18.39 -26.46
CA GLN A 421 9.68 18.20 -26.61
C GLN A 421 10.01 17.01 -27.50
N ASP A 422 10.99 17.26 -28.42
CA ASP A 422 11.63 16.21 -29.22
C ASP A 422 12.82 15.63 -28.44
N ILE A 423 12.83 14.34 -28.22
CA ILE A 423 13.92 13.63 -27.53
C ILE A 423 14.65 12.74 -28.55
N TRP A 424 15.90 13.05 -28.81
CA TRP A 424 16.76 12.24 -29.66
C TRP A 424 17.49 11.19 -28.85
N VAL A 425 17.34 9.92 -29.24
CA VAL A 425 17.90 8.77 -28.57
C VAL A 425 18.90 8.09 -29.52
N ASP A 426 20.15 7.86 -29.05
CA ASP A 426 21.11 7.00 -29.74
C ASP A 426 20.78 5.54 -29.42
N THR A 427 20.01 4.90 -30.28
CA THR A 427 19.52 3.54 -30.08
C THR A 427 20.64 2.50 -30.04
N SER A 428 21.85 2.84 -30.50
CA SER A 428 23.01 1.96 -30.40
C SER A 428 23.64 1.93 -28.99
N THR A 429 23.60 3.05 -28.28
CA THR A 429 24.12 3.17 -26.89
C THR A 429 23.05 2.91 -25.87
N ASP A 430 21.81 3.32 -26.14
CA ASP A 430 20.68 3.16 -25.22
C ASP A 430 19.99 1.80 -25.33
N ASN A 431 20.55 0.89 -26.15
CA ASN A 431 20.11 -0.51 -26.24
C ASN A 431 18.64 -0.71 -26.58
N LEU A 432 18.07 0.15 -27.44
CA LEU A 432 16.75 -0.10 -28.02
C LEU A 432 16.91 -0.98 -29.27
N TRP A 433 16.00 -1.94 -29.44
CA TRP A 433 16.12 -2.91 -30.51
C TRP A 433 15.64 -2.32 -31.85
N TRP A 434 16.47 -2.46 -32.86
CA TRP A 434 16.14 -2.11 -34.23
C TRP A 434 15.16 -3.12 -34.86
N TYR A 435 14.41 -2.62 -35.83
CA TYR A 435 13.37 -3.37 -36.53
C TYR A 435 12.29 -3.92 -35.60
N ARG A 436 11.96 -3.15 -34.56
CA ARG A 436 10.88 -3.39 -33.63
C ARG A 436 9.93 -2.21 -33.56
N ASN A 437 8.68 -2.51 -33.35
CA ASN A 437 7.68 -1.53 -32.99
C ASN A 437 7.73 -1.28 -31.49
N TYR A 438 7.58 -0.02 -31.14
CA TYR A 438 7.33 0.44 -29.78
C TYR A 438 5.98 1.15 -29.80
N ARG A 439 4.96 0.50 -29.26
CA ARG A 439 3.59 1.06 -29.23
C ARG A 439 3.36 1.80 -27.93
N ASP A 440 2.94 3.08 -28.04
CA ASP A 440 2.48 3.85 -26.89
C ASP A 440 1.17 3.27 -26.34
N THR A 441 1.22 2.76 -25.12
CA THR A 441 0.05 2.15 -24.45
C THR A 441 -1.02 3.17 -24.06
N LEU A 442 -0.73 4.46 -24.12
CA LEU A 442 -1.67 5.55 -23.79
C LEU A 442 -2.39 6.11 -25.03
N SER A 443 -1.72 6.16 -26.19
CA SER A 443 -2.29 6.74 -27.41
C SER A 443 -2.40 5.78 -28.58
N ASN A 444 -1.82 4.59 -28.49
CA ASN A 444 -1.65 3.61 -29.58
C ASN A 444 -0.71 4.06 -30.73
N ASP A 445 -0.03 5.20 -30.62
CA ASP A 445 1.00 5.61 -31.58
C ASP A 445 2.13 4.57 -31.62
N VAL A 446 2.68 4.32 -32.82
CA VAL A 446 3.76 3.36 -33.02
C VAL A 446 5.02 4.06 -33.49
N GLN A 447 6.11 3.79 -32.79
CA GLN A 447 7.46 4.17 -33.20
C GLN A 447 8.17 2.92 -33.75
N TYR A 448 8.59 2.96 -35.02
CA TYR A 448 9.37 1.89 -35.63
C TYR A 448 10.83 2.29 -35.73
N ILE A 449 11.70 1.64 -34.97
CA ILE A 449 13.12 2.02 -34.84
C ILE A 449 13.93 1.34 -35.95
N THR A 450 14.52 2.16 -36.83
CA THR A 450 15.34 1.68 -37.95
C THR A 450 16.69 2.38 -38.10
N THR A 451 16.94 3.41 -37.30
CA THR A 451 18.13 4.27 -37.39
C THR A 451 18.80 4.40 -36.04
N GLN A 452 20.12 4.66 -36.08
CA GLN A 452 20.89 4.89 -34.87
C GLN A 452 20.33 6.05 -34.05
N TRP A 453 19.99 7.18 -34.71
CA TRP A 453 19.34 8.31 -34.05
C TRP A 453 17.85 8.24 -34.32
N HIS A 454 17.06 8.05 -33.28
CA HIS A 454 15.61 8.01 -33.34
C HIS A 454 15.00 9.13 -32.47
N LYS A 455 13.95 9.75 -33.01
CA LYS A 455 13.28 10.86 -32.36
C LYS A 455 11.95 10.42 -31.75
N PHE A 456 11.82 10.59 -30.45
CA PHE A 456 10.55 10.48 -29.74
C PHE A 456 9.99 11.90 -29.49
N TYR A 457 8.69 12.05 -29.63
CA TYR A 457 8.01 13.30 -29.31
C TYR A 457 7.09 13.11 -28.10
N VAL A 458 7.28 13.97 -27.07
CA VAL A 458 6.44 13.99 -25.87
C VAL A 458 5.69 15.31 -25.85
N PRO A 459 4.37 15.32 -26.07
CA PRO A 459 3.57 16.54 -26.02
C PRO A 459 3.67 17.25 -24.67
N GLY A 460 3.30 18.53 -24.63
CA GLY A 460 3.24 19.26 -23.36
C GLY A 460 2.14 18.72 -22.45
N ARG A 461 2.34 18.77 -21.14
CA ARG A 461 1.41 18.30 -20.11
C ARG A 461 0.91 16.86 -20.36
N SER A 462 1.83 15.98 -20.79
CA SER A 462 1.46 14.61 -21.15
C SER A 462 2.55 13.59 -20.80
N ALA A 463 2.15 12.31 -20.77
CA ALA A 463 3.05 11.18 -20.74
C ALA A 463 2.90 10.33 -22.00
N ARG A 464 3.95 9.59 -22.33
CA ARG A 464 4.01 8.55 -23.36
C ARG A 464 4.70 7.33 -22.77
N MET A 465 4.17 6.15 -23.04
CA MET A 465 4.68 4.89 -22.50
C MET A 465 4.72 3.86 -23.62
N TRP A 466 5.84 3.78 -24.33
CA TRP A 466 6.01 2.89 -25.48
C TRP A 466 6.51 1.52 -25.02
N LEU A 467 5.73 0.51 -25.27
CA LEU A 467 6.05 -0.89 -25.02
C LEU A 467 6.48 -1.58 -26.31
N MET A 468 7.58 -2.33 -26.31
CA MET A 468 8.07 -3.10 -27.46
C MET A 468 7.08 -4.23 -27.82
N GLU A 469 6.83 -4.37 -29.13
CA GLU A 469 6.00 -5.43 -29.73
C GLU A 469 6.85 -6.47 -30.51
#